data_1648d3d5dbe87b0334ed1c6e5588bfce
#
_entry.id   1648d3d5dbe87b0334ed1c6e5588bfce
#
_cell.length_a   1.000
_cell.length_b   1.000
_cell.length_c   1.000
_cell.angle_alpha   90.00
_cell.angle_beta   90.00
_cell.angle_gamma   90.00
#
_symmetry.space_group_name_H-M   'P 1'
#
loop_
_entity.id
_entity.type
_entity.pdbx_description
1 polymer ?
#
loop_
_entity_poly.entity_id
_entity_poly.type
_entity_poly.pdbx_seq_one_letter_code
_entity_poly.pdbx_strand_id
1 'polypeptide(L)'
;MKIFNKLEEWIGGTLFLVIFCILVLQILFRQAFHSPLIWSEELAKLLFVYVGMLGISVAIRKQEHVYIDFLTNLMPPAVKKITNTFVQIVIFLGVIFFIHFGIKTYLGANFPIDALGGISEKWIYASLPIIAVLMLVRFFQAQADNFKQNKSYLPATFFIVSAVILLGILFVAPDWYKVFRVTEYVKLGANAVYVALLFWLVIMFLGVPVGWSLFITTLLYFSMTRWNVVNAASDKLTMSLNSFPLLAVPFYILTGILMNTGGITERIFNFAKALLGHYTGGMGHVNIGASLLFSGMSGSALADAGGLGQLEIKAMRDAGYDDDICGGITAASCIIGPLVPPSIAMIIYGVIANESIAKLFIAGFVPGVLVTIALMAMNYYVSKKRGYPRTPKASREELCSSFKKAFWAILTPILIIGGIFSGLFSPTESAVVAATYSVIIGKFVYKELTLKMLFNSCVEAMSITGVVALMIMTVTFFGDMIAREQVAMRIADVFVAVADSPLMVLVMINALLLFLGMFIDALALQFLVLPMLIPIAMQFGIDLVFFGVMTTLNMMIGILTPPMGMALFVVARVGNMSVSTVTKGVLPFLIPIFVTLVLITIFPSIITFIPNLLIP
;
A
#
# COMPACT_ATOMS: atom_id res chain seq x y z
N MET A 1 15.86 27.02 -3.45
CA MET A 1 15.17 25.90 -2.79
C MET A 1 13.76 25.60 -3.32
N LYS A 2 12.80 26.55 -3.36
CA LYS A 2 11.44 26.27 -3.87
C LYS A 2 11.39 25.75 -5.32
N ILE A 3 12.26 26.22 -6.22
CA ILE A 3 12.36 25.77 -7.61
C ILE A 3 12.89 24.33 -7.67
N PHE A 4 13.92 24.00 -6.87
CA PHE A 4 14.52 22.67 -6.83
C PHE A 4 13.54 21.60 -6.28
N ASN A 5 12.72 21.98 -5.29
CA ASN A 5 11.68 21.09 -4.74
C ASN A 5 10.59 20.76 -5.77
N LYS A 6 10.25 21.74 -6.63
CA LYS A 6 9.29 21.53 -7.71
C LYS A 6 9.86 20.71 -8.88
N LEU A 7 11.17 20.77 -9.13
CA LEU A 7 11.80 20.08 -10.25
C LEU A 7 11.60 18.56 -10.17
N GLU A 8 11.78 17.97 -9.00
CA GLU A 8 11.61 16.54 -8.75
C GLU A 8 10.16 16.09 -8.95
N GLU A 9 9.21 16.87 -8.41
CA GLU A 9 7.78 16.63 -8.60
C GLU A 9 7.38 16.78 -10.08
N TRP A 10 7.98 17.76 -10.77
CA TRP A 10 7.75 17.99 -12.20
C TRP A 10 8.30 16.84 -13.06
N ILE A 11 9.54 16.42 -12.80
CA ILE A 11 10.15 15.30 -13.54
C ILE A 11 9.34 14.02 -13.32
N GLY A 12 9.06 13.68 -12.05
CA GLY A 12 8.35 12.47 -11.72
C GLY A 12 6.90 12.46 -12.19
N GLY A 13 6.18 13.58 -12.03
CA GLY A 13 4.83 13.73 -12.56
C GLY A 13 4.77 13.65 -14.08
N THR A 14 5.79 14.21 -14.78
CA THR A 14 5.90 14.12 -16.25
C THR A 14 6.19 12.67 -16.68
N LEU A 15 7.13 11.98 -16.03
CA LEU A 15 7.41 10.56 -16.32
C LEU A 15 6.17 9.69 -16.09
N PHE A 16 5.46 9.95 -15.00
CA PHE A 16 4.20 9.25 -14.69
C PHE A 16 3.16 9.47 -15.79
N LEU A 17 2.99 10.71 -16.24
CA LEU A 17 2.08 11.05 -17.35
C LEU A 17 2.52 10.39 -18.67
N VAL A 18 3.82 10.31 -18.93
CA VAL A 18 4.36 9.63 -20.13
C VAL A 18 4.03 8.14 -20.08
N ILE A 19 4.25 7.45 -18.94
CA ILE A 19 3.87 6.05 -18.76
C ILE A 19 2.37 5.87 -19.02
N PHE A 20 1.56 6.75 -18.45
CA PHE A 20 0.11 6.74 -18.64
C PHE A 20 -0.25 6.82 -20.13
N CYS A 21 0.31 7.77 -20.87
CA CYS A 21 0.06 7.92 -22.31
C CYS A 21 0.53 6.69 -23.12
N ILE A 22 1.71 6.12 -22.80
CA ILE A 22 2.24 4.93 -23.46
C ILE A 22 1.28 3.75 -23.29
N LEU A 23 0.81 3.50 -22.07
CA LEU A 23 -0.09 2.37 -21.81
C LEU A 23 -1.49 2.59 -22.40
N VAL A 24 -1.99 3.82 -22.43
CA VAL A 24 -3.24 4.14 -23.17
C VAL A 24 -3.08 3.84 -24.65
N LEU A 25 -1.96 4.26 -25.26
CA LEU A 25 -1.66 3.95 -26.67
C LEU A 25 -1.56 2.45 -26.91
N GLN A 26 -0.88 1.72 -26.03
CA GLN A 26 -0.76 0.26 -26.13
C GLN A 26 -2.14 -0.41 -26.15
N ILE A 27 -3.02 -0.04 -25.22
CA ILE A 27 -4.38 -0.61 -25.15
C ILE A 27 -5.17 -0.29 -26.42
N LEU A 28 -5.09 0.95 -26.92
CA LEU A 28 -5.74 1.36 -28.16
C LEU A 28 -5.23 0.56 -29.36
N PHE A 29 -3.90 0.44 -29.54
CA PHE A 29 -3.32 -0.30 -30.64
C PHE A 29 -3.65 -1.79 -30.58
N ARG A 30 -3.64 -2.40 -29.39
CA ARG A 30 -3.99 -3.80 -29.22
C ARG A 30 -5.48 -4.08 -29.50
N GLN A 31 -6.38 -3.24 -28.97
CA GLN A 31 -7.83 -3.49 -29.06
C GLN A 31 -8.43 -2.99 -30.37
N ALA A 32 -8.04 -1.80 -30.86
CA ALA A 32 -8.63 -1.22 -32.06
C ALA A 32 -7.93 -1.64 -33.36
N PHE A 33 -6.61 -1.79 -33.34
CA PHE A 33 -5.81 -2.08 -34.54
C PHE A 33 -5.25 -3.51 -34.56
N HIS A 34 -5.49 -4.33 -33.51
CA HIS A 34 -4.95 -5.70 -33.37
C HIS A 34 -3.43 -5.80 -33.59
N SER A 35 -2.72 -4.72 -33.33
CA SER A 35 -1.27 -4.57 -33.53
C SER A 35 -0.61 -4.09 -32.23
N PRO A 36 -0.25 -4.99 -31.30
CA PRO A 36 0.33 -4.60 -30.02
C PRO A 36 1.69 -3.94 -30.20
N LEU A 37 1.95 -2.89 -29.39
CA LEU A 37 3.23 -2.18 -29.38
C LEU A 37 4.21 -2.93 -28.45
N ILE A 38 5.07 -3.78 -28.98
CA ILE A 38 5.98 -4.67 -28.21
C ILE A 38 6.89 -3.87 -27.26
N TRP A 39 7.36 -2.68 -27.69
CA TRP A 39 8.27 -1.85 -26.90
C TRP A 39 7.59 -1.15 -25.71
N SER A 40 6.28 -0.99 -25.74
CA SER A 40 5.54 -0.13 -24.81
C SER A 40 5.57 -0.65 -23.37
N GLU A 41 5.47 -1.97 -23.17
CA GLU A 41 5.52 -2.58 -21.83
C GLU A 41 6.90 -2.46 -21.21
N GLU A 42 7.94 -2.73 -21.99
CA GLU A 42 9.33 -2.64 -21.50
C GLU A 42 9.71 -1.20 -21.18
N LEU A 43 9.28 -0.23 -22.03
CA LEU A 43 9.51 1.18 -21.75
C LEU A 43 8.73 1.65 -20.51
N ALA A 44 7.48 1.21 -20.36
CA ALA A 44 6.67 1.54 -19.19
C ALA A 44 7.30 1.01 -17.89
N LYS A 45 7.79 -0.24 -17.88
CA LYS A 45 8.51 -0.82 -16.73
C LYS A 45 9.79 -0.04 -16.41
N LEU A 46 10.60 0.26 -17.42
CA LEU A 46 11.82 1.05 -17.25
C LEU A 46 11.52 2.41 -16.60
N LEU A 47 10.55 3.16 -17.15
CA LEU A 47 10.18 4.46 -16.62
C LEU A 47 9.55 4.35 -15.22
N PHE A 48 8.83 3.26 -14.94
CA PHE A 48 8.23 3.02 -13.63
C PHE A 48 9.28 2.86 -12.52
N VAL A 49 10.41 2.22 -12.81
CA VAL A 49 11.52 2.14 -11.84
C VAL A 49 11.99 3.56 -11.46
N TYR A 50 12.13 4.47 -12.44
CA TYR A 50 12.48 5.87 -12.15
C TYR A 50 11.40 6.60 -11.35
N VAL A 51 10.12 6.40 -11.68
CA VAL A 51 8.99 7.00 -10.95
C VAL A 51 8.95 6.52 -9.50
N GLY A 52 9.12 5.20 -9.27
CA GLY A 52 9.18 4.63 -7.93
C GLY A 52 10.32 5.21 -7.09
N MET A 53 11.53 5.25 -7.67
CA MET A 53 12.71 5.82 -7.02
C MET A 53 12.55 7.32 -6.71
N LEU A 54 12.01 8.12 -7.66
CA LEU A 54 11.70 9.54 -7.42
C LEU A 54 10.65 9.71 -6.31
N GLY A 55 9.66 8.84 -6.27
CA GLY A 55 8.67 8.81 -5.20
C GLY A 55 9.31 8.55 -3.82
N ILE A 56 10.30 7.64 -3.73
CA ILE A 56 11.07 7.41 -2.49
C ILE A 56 11.80 8.69 -2.07
N SER A 57 12.43 9.41 -3.01
CA SER A 57 13.11 10.69 -2.74
C SER A 57 12.14 11.74 -2.18
N VAL A 58 10.94 11.84 -2.76
CA VAL A 58 9.88 12.74 -2.25
C VAL A 58 9.43 12.31 -0.85
N ALA A 59 9.28 11.01 -0.61
CA ALA A 59 8.88 10.48 0.71
C ALA A 59 9.93 10.77 1.79
N ILE A 60 11.24 10.72 1.48
CA ILE A 60 12.31 11.14 2.39
C ILE A 60 12.16 12.62 2.76
N ARG A 61 11.91 13.49 1.77
CA ARG A 61 11.72 14.93 1.99
C ARG A 61 10.52 15.24 2.87
N LYS A 62 9.39 14.58 2.60
CA LYS A 62 8.13 14.79 3.32
C LYS A 62 8.04 14.01 4.64
N GLN A 63 8.97 13.08 4.86
CA GLN A 63 8.97 12.16 6.01
C GLN A 63 7.68 11.31 6.08
N GLU A 64 7.19 10.86 4.91
CA GLU A 64 5.96 10.10 4.75
C GLU A 64 6.18 8.57 4.71
N HIS A 65 7.37 8.09 5.13
CA HIS A 65 7.63 6.65 5.23
C HIS A 65 6.78 5.99 6.32
N VAL A 66 6.30 4.79 6.05
CA VAL A 66 5.55 3.99 7.02
C VAL A 66 6.48 3.52 8.15
N TYR A 67 6.17 3.85 9.38
CA TYR A 67 6.91 3.45 10.59
C TYR A 67 5.95 3.16 11.75
N ILE A 68 6.43 2.41 12.74
CA ILE A 68 5.68 2.09 13.96
C ILE A 68 6.02 3.12 15.01
N ASP A 69 5.08 3.97 15.38
CA ASP A 69 5.29 5.07 16.32
C ASP A 69 4.75 4.81 17.73
N PHE A 70 4.12 3.65 17.96
CA PHE A 70 3.51 3.30 19.24
C PHE A 70 4.50 3.45 20.42
N LEU A 71 5.65 2.78 20.37
CA LEU A 71 6.64 2.86 21.43
C LEU A 71 7.33 4.23 21.49
N THR A 72 7.62 4.83 20.32
CA THR A 72 8.29 6.14 20.27
C THR A 72 7.41 7.26 20.82
N ASN A 73 6.09 7.13 20.76
CA ASN A 73 5.16 8.09 21.35
C ASN A 73 5.08 7.99 22.88
N LEU A 74 5.43 6.84 23.47
CA LEU A 74 5.50 6.64 24.91
C LEU A 74 6.85 7.07 25.51
N MET A 75 7.88 7.34 24.68
CA MET A 75 9.22 7.67 25.13
C MET A 75 9.33 9.11 25.65
N PRO A 76 10.14 9.33 26.70
CA PRO A 76 10.51 10.68 27.14
C PRO A 76 11.17 11.48 26.00
N PRO A 77 11.05 12.83 25.96
CA PRO A 77 11.57 13.66 24.88
C PRO A 77 13.06 13.45 24.57
N ALA A 78 13.89 13.22 25.59
CA ALA A 78 15.31 12.96 25.41
C ALA A 78 15.57 11.62 24.69
N VAL A 79 14.87 10.56 25.08
CA VAL A 79 14.98 9.24 24.44
C VAL A 79 14.43 9.30 23.00
N LYS A 80 13.29 9.97 22.78
CA LYS A 80 12.72 10.18 21.46
C LYS A 80 13.69 10.90 20.51
N LYS A 81 14.48 11.86 21.03
CA LYS A 81 15.50 12.54 20.25
C LYS A 81 16.67 11.62 19.87
N ILE A 82 17.08 10.72 20.79
CA ILE A 82 18.11 9.69 20.51
C ILE A 82 17.62 8.74 19.42
N THR A 83 16.42 8.19 19.57
CA THR A 83 15.84 7.27 18.58
C THR A 83 15.68 7.93 17.22
N ASN A 84 15.20 9.18 17.14
CA ASN A 84 15.12 9.92 15.89
C ASN A 84 16.51 10.11 15.25
N THR A 85 17.53 10.41 16.05
CA THR A 85 18.90 10.53 15.53
C THR A 85 19.40 9.20 14.97
N PHE A 86 19.12 8.09 15.64
CA PHE A 86 19.45 6.75 15.18
C PHE A 86 18.72 6.42 13.87
N VAL A 87 17.42 6.72 13.75
CA VAL A 87 16.64 6.55 12.51
C VAL A 87 17.30 7.30 11.34
N GLN A 88 17.75 8.54 11.58
CA GLN A 88 18.42 9.31 10.53
C GLN A 88 19.75 8.67 10.10
N ILE A 89 20.50 8.09 11.02
CA ILE A 89 21.74 7.35 10.69
C ILE A 89 21.42 6.14 9.81
N VAL A 90 20.38 5.37 10.14
CA VAL A 90 19.96 4.20 9.35
C VAL A 90 19.58 4.58 7.93
N ILE A 91 18.75 5.61 7.75
CA ILE A 91 18.34 6.10 6.42
C ILE A 91 19.56 6.59 5.65
N PHE A 92 20.44 7.35 6.28
CA PHE A 92 21.68 7.86 5.68
C PHE A 92 22.56 6.74 5.14
N LEU A 93 22.84 5.73 5.94
CA LEU A 93 23.64 4.57 5.53
C LEU A 93 23.00 3.81 4.37
N GLY A 94 21.67 3.66 4.39
CA GLY A 94 20.91 3.04 3.30
C GLY A 94 21.05 3.81 1.99
N VAL A 95 20.97 5.13 2.01
CA VAL A 95 21.14 5.98 0.82
C VAL A 95 22.58 5.91 0.29
N ILE A 96 23.59 5.94 1.17
CA ILE A 96 25.00 5.77 0.78
C ILE A 96 25.23 4.40 0.10
N PHE A 97 24.61 3.34 0.65
CA PHE A 97 24.64 2.02 0.04
C PHE A 97 24.04 2.03 -1.37
N PHE A 98 22.89 2.66 -1.57
CA PHE A 98 22.24 2.76 -2.89
C PHE A 98 23.14 3.47 -3.92
N ILE A 99 23.88 4.51 -3.52
CA ILE A 99 24.84 5.19 -4.40
C ILE A 99 25.97 4.22 -4.80
N HIS A 100 26.65 3.65 -3.81
CA HIS A 100 27.85 2.85 -4.07
C HIS A 100 27.55 1.57 -4.87
N PHE A 101 26.64 0.74 -4.37
CA PHE A 101 26.31 -0.53 -5.03
C PHE A 101 25.49 -0.34 -6.29
N GLY A 102 24.69 0.74 -6.38
CA GLY A 102 24.00 1.11 -7.61
C GLY A 102 24.97 1.43 -8.74
N ILE A 103 26.05 2.20 -8.49
CA ILE A 103 27.10 2.46 -9.47
C ILE A 103 27.79 1.15 -9.87
N LYS A 104 28.12 0.29 -8.92
CA LYS A 104 28.77 -1.00 -9.20
C LYS A 104 27.91 -1.89 -10.10
N THR A 105 26.62 -2.01 -9.83
CA THR A 105 25.69 -2.79 -10.67
C THR A 105 25.52 -2.16 -12.05
N TYR A 106 25.38 -0.82 -12.13
CA TYR A 106 25.34 -0.10 -13.40
C TYR A 106 26.55 -0.39 -14.30
N LEU A 107 27.75 -0.38 -13.73
CA LEU A 107 29.00 -0.64 -14.48
C LEU A 107 29.11 -2.11 -14.93
N GLY A 108 28.55 -3.05 -14.17
CA GLY A 108 28.56 -4.49 -14.47
C GLY A 108 27.47 -4.94 -15.44
N ALA A 109 26.40 -4.18 -15.61
CA ALA A 109 25.28 -4.53 -16.48
C ALA A 109 25.65 -4.34 -17.95
N ASN A 110 25.43 -5.36 -18.81
CA ASN A 110 25.80 -5.29 -20.22
C ASN A 110 24.77 -5.94 -21.17
N PHE A 111 23.60 -6.40 -20.64
CA PHE A 111 22.61 -7.08 -21.45
C PHE A 111 21.74 -6.09 -22.25
N PRO A 112 21.43 -6.39 -23.52
CA PRO A 112 20.49 -5.60 -24.31
C PRO A 112 19.05 -5.94 -23.93
N ILE A 113 18.15 -4.95 -24.05
CA ILE A 113 16.69 -5.15 -23.98
C ILE A 113 16.19 -5.21 -25.42
N ASP A 114 15.95 -6.42 -25.94
CA ASP A 114 15.61 -6.64 -27.34
C ASP A 114 14.33 -5.90 -27.77
N ALA A 115 13.32 -5.89 -26.93
CA ALA A 115 12.06 -5.19 -27.20
C ALA A 115 12.20 -3.66 -27.33
N LEU A 116 13.28 -3.08 -26.80
CA LEU A 116 13.62 -1.66 -26.96
C LEU A 116 14.68 -1.40 -28.03
N GLY A 117 14.81 -2.30 -29.01
CA GLY A 117 15.78 -2.15 -30.11
C GLY A 117 17.25 -2.28 -29.65
N GLY A 118 17.50 -3.07 -28.62
CA GLY A 118 18.86 -3.32 -28.10
C GLY A 118 19.38 -2.25 -27.13
N ILE A 119 18.52 -1.39 -26.60
CA ILE A 119 18.89 -0.46 -25.52
C ILE A 119 19.42 -1.28 -24.34
N SER A 120 20.56 -0.85 -23.77
CA SER A 120 21.19 -1.57 -22.67
C SER A 120 20.35 -1.51 -21.40
N GLU A 121 20.25 -2.63 -20.69
CA GLU A 121 19.69 -2.78 -19.34
C GLU A 121 20.34 -1.82 -18.31
N LYS A 122 21.52 -1.27 -18.63
CA LYS A 122 22.17 -0.23 -17.84
C LYS A 122 21.25 0.92 -17.45
N TRP A 123 20.30 1.26 -18.33
CA TRP A 123 19.34 2.33 -18.04
C TRP A 123 18.39 2.00 -16.91
N ILE A 124 18.05 0.73 -16.69
CA ILE A 124 17.26 0.32 -15.52
C ILE A 124 18.10 0.55 -14.25
N TYR A 125 19.34 0.08 -14.25
CA TYR A 125 20.24 0.18 -13.08
C TYR A 125 20.74 1.60 -12.81
N ALA A 126 20.78 2.48 -13.81
CA ALA A 126 21.13 3.89 -13.65
C ALA A 126 20.15 4.64 -12.73
N SER A 127 18.92 4.18 -12.64
CA SER A 127 17.88 4.79 -11.78
C SER A 127 18.31 4.86 -10.31
N LEU A 128 18.90 3.77 -9.79
CA LEU A 128 19.27 3.67 -8.38
C LEU A 128 20.36 4.68 -7.98
N PRO A 129 21.56 4.73 -8.59
CA PRO A 129 22.58 5.69 -8.17
C PRO A 129 22.21 7.14 -8.48
N ILE A 130 21.57 7.43 -9.62
CA ILE A 130 21.18 8.78 -10.00
C ILE A 130 20.19 9.36 -8.98
N ILE A 131 19.16 8.61 -8.65
CA ILE A 131 18.12 9.09 -7.74
C ILE A 131 18.58 9.00 -6.29
N ALA A 132 19.47 8.06 -5.93
CA ALA A 132 20.04 8.01 -4.59
C ALA A 132 20.88 9.26 -4.26
N VAL A 133 21.56 9.87 -5.24
CA VAL A 133 22.20 11.18 -5.05
C VAL A 133 21.15 12.26 -4.72
N LEU A 134 20.01 12.24 -5.41
CA LEU A 134 18.91 13.14 -5.10
C LEU A 134 18.31 12.85 -3.71
N MET A 135 18.12 11.57 -3.34
CA MET A 135 17.70 11.15 -2.00
C MET A 135 18.65 11.69 -0.92
N LEU A 136 19.96 11.67 -1.18
CA LEU A 136 20.97 12.21 -0.25
C LEU A 136 20.79 13.72 -0.04
N VAL A 137 20.55 14.47 -1.11
CA VAL A 137 20.26 15.92 -1.02
C VAL A 137 18.99 16.17 -0.21
N ARG A 138 17.93 15.37 -0.46
CA ARG A 138 16.66 15.46 0.29
C ARG A 138 16.83 15.09 1.76
N PHE A 139 17.63 14.08 2.03
CA PHE A 139 17.99 13.71 3.39
C PHE A 139 18.66 14.87 4.13
N PHE A 140 19.64 15.55 3.51
CA PHE A 140 20.28 16.72 4.15
C PHE A 140 19.29 17.85 4.43
N GLN A 141 18.33 18.10 3.53
CA GLN A 141 17.28 19.10 3.76
C GLN A 141 16.38 18.71 4.95
N ALA A 142 15.87 17.48 4.96
CA ALA A 142 15.04 16.98 6.06
C ALA A 142 15.80 17.00 7.39
N GLN A 143 17.10 16.65 7.38
CA GLN A 143 17.94 16.67 8.56
C GLN A 143 18.22 18.08 9.09
N ALA A 144 18.38 19.06 8.20
CA ALA A 144 18.51 20.46 8.61
C ALA A 144 17.23 20.95 9.33
N ASP A 145 16.07 20.55 8.86
CA ASP A 145 14.79 20.89 9.50
C ASP A 145 14.58 20.13 10.82
N ASN A 146 14.95 18.85 10.88
CA ASN A 146 14.90 18.06 12.12
C ASN A 146 15.83 18.62 13.21
N PHE A 147 17.01 19.10 12.82
CA PHE A 147 17.95 19.72 13.75
C PHE A 147 17.42 21.07 14.27
N LYS A 148 16.88 21.92 13.36
CA LYS A 148 16.25 23.19 13.74
C LYS A 148 15.06 23.00 14.68
N GLN A 149 14.26 21.95 14.48
CA GLN A 149 13.12 21.59 15.31
C GLN A 149 13.50 20.85 16.60
N ASN A 150 14.80 20.72 16.90
CA ASN A 150 15.33 19.99 18.06
C ASN A 150 14.93 18.51 18.13
N LYS A 151 14.66 17.90 16.98
CA LYS A 151 14.28 16.48 16.86
C LYS A 151 15.47 15.52 16.71
N SER A 152 16.67 16.04 16.39
CA SER A 152 17.91 15.26 16.23
C SER A 152 19.06 15.94 16.94
N TYR A 153 20.05 15.14 17.40
CA TYR A 153 21.30 15.64 17.97
C TYR A 153 22.35 16.00 16.91
N LEU A 154 22.28 15.37 15.72
CA LEU A 154 23.28 15.55 14.67
C LEU A 154 22.82 16.58 13.66
N PRO A 155 23.64 17.61 13.36
CA PRO A 155 23.31 18.59 12.32
C PRO A 155 23.52 18.00 10.91
N ALA A 156 22.92 18.62 9.90
CA ALA A 156 23.10 18.22 8.50
C ALA A 156 24.57 18.26 8.06
N THR A 157 25.38 19.19 8.59
CA THR A 157 26.83 19.29 8.31
C THR A 157 27.59 18.04 8.70
N PHE A 158 27.24 17.38 9.83
CA PHE A 158 27.84 16.11 10.22
C PHE A 158 27.61 15.04 9.12
N PHE A 159 26.39 14.91 8.62
CA PHE A 159 26.07 13.93 7.58
C PHE A 159 26.72 14.29 6.23
N ILE A 160 26.85 15.57 5.89
CA ILE A 160 27.54 16.00 4.68
C ILE A 160 29.02 15.59 4.73
N VAL A 161 29.70 15.89 5.83
CA VAL A 161 31.11 15.50 6.01
C VAL A 161 31.26 13.98 6.01
N SER A 162 30.39 13.28 6.71
CA SER A 162 30.36 11.81 6.73
C SER A 162 30.13 11.22 5.32
N ALA A 163 29.24 11.82 4.52
CA ALA A 163 29.00 11.37 3.14
C ALA A 163 30.23 11.52 2.27
N VAL A 164 30.91 12.66 2.33
CA VAL A 164 32.15 12.90 1.58
C VAL A 164 33.23 11.89 1.97
N ILE A 165 33.43 11.66 3.28
CA ILE A 165 34.42 10.71 3.77
C ILE A 165 34.05 9.27 3.33
N LEU A 166 32.81 8.83 3.58
CA LEU A 166 32.38 7.48 3.27
C LEU A 166 32.43 7.20 1.76
N LEU A 167 31.88 8.09 0.92
CA LEU A 167 31.94 7.92 -0.52
C LEU A 167 33.40 7.99 -1.02
N GLY A 168 34.24 8.88 -0.48
CA GLY A 168 35.67 8.93 -0.79
C GLY A 168 36.37 7.61 -0.51
N ILE A 169 36.17 7.02 0.68
CA ILE A 169 36.71 5.72 1.07
C ILE A 169 36.20 4.62 0.12
N LEU A 170 34.90 4.62 -0.18
CA LEU A 170 34.24 3.63 -1.03
C LEU A 170 34.79 3.63 -2.47
N PHE A 171 35.17 4.78 -3.01
CA PHE A 171 35.72 4.90 -4.36
C PHE A 171 37.25 4.68 -4.42
N VAL A 172 38.00 5.10 -3.40
CA VAL A 172 39.47 4.98 -3.36
C VAL A 172 39.91 3.58 -2.90
N ALA A 173 39.20 2.98 -1.99
CA ALA A 173 39.49 1.65 -1.44
C ALA A 173 38.27 0.71 -1.62
N PRO A 174 37.99 0.23 -2.85
CA PRO A 174 36.76 -0.55 -3.12
C PRO A 174 36.65 -1.84 -2.31
N ASP A 175 37.76 -2.28 -1.70
CA ASP A 175 37.81 -3.50 -0.86
C ASP A 175 37.78 -3.22 0.65
N TRP A 176 37.63 -1.97 1.07
CA TRP A 176 37.61 -1.59 2.51
C TRP A 176 36.52 -2.34 3.31
N TYR A 177 35.41 -2.69 2.67
CA TYR A 177 34.33 -3.48 3.27
C TYR A 177 34.76 -4.91 3.67
N LYS A 178 35.86 -5.41 3.12
CA LYS A 178 36.45 -6.68 3.55
C LYS A 178 36.86 -6.63 5.02
N VAL A 179 37.19 -5.43 5.55
CA VAL A 179 37.48 -5.20 6.98
C VAL A 179 36.23 -5.40 7.85
N PHE A 180 35.04 -5.14 7.29
CA PHE A 180 33.75 -5.35 7.98
C PHE A 180 33.14 -6.72 7.73
N ARG A 181 33.91 -7.69 7.24
CA ARG A 181 33.48 -9.08 7.21
C ARG A 181 33.34 -9.61 8.63
N VAL A 182 32.20 -9.33 9.25
CA VAL A 182 31.82 -9.86 10.58
C VAL A 182 31.95 -11.39 10.61
N THR A 183 31.78 -12.04 9.46
CA THR A 183 31.96 -13.49 9.26
C THR A 183 33.33 -14.02 9.65
N GLU A 184 34.38 -13.23 9.57
CA GLU A 184 35.73 -13.64 9.96
C GLU A 184 35.92 -13.54 11.49
N TYR A 185 35.13 -12.68 12.14
CA TYR A 185 35.24 -12.42 13.58
C TYR A 185 34.16 -13.08 14.43
N VAL A 186 32.95 -13.30 13.86
CA VAL A 186 31.80 -13.84 14.57
C VAL A 186 31.21 -15.02 13.79
N LYS A 187 31.52 -16.24 14.21
CA LYS A 187 30.92 -17.48 13.63
C LYS A 187 29.56 -17.73 14.25
N LEU A 188 28.54 -16.98 13.85
CA LEU A 188 27.17 -17.17 14.32
C LEU A 188 26.48 -18.42 13.72
N GLY A 189 26.98 -18.93 12.59
CA GLY A 189 26.42 -20.13 11.93
C GLY A 189 24.90 -19.98 11.66
N ALA A 190 24.15 -21.02 11.98
CA ALA A 190 22.69 -21.05 11.82
C ALA A 190 21.94 -20.03 12.71
N ASN A 191 22.59 -19.43 13.70
CA ASN A 191 21.98 -18.44 14.61
C ASN A 191 21.98 -17.01 14.02
N ALA A 192 22.69 -16.76 12.93
CA ALA A 192 22.77 -15.44 12.31
C ALA A 192 21.39 -14.88 11.93
N VAL A 193 20.49 -15.73 11.45
CA VAL A 193 19.12 -15.33 11.07
C VAL A 193 18.31 -14.88 12.29
N TYR A 194 18.42 -15.56 13.43
CA TYR A 194 17.70 -15.18 14.66
C TYR A 194 18.20 -13.85 15.21
N VAL A 195 19.52 -13.62 15.15
CA VAL A 195 20.12 -12.34 15.54
C VAL A 195 19.63 -11.22 14.61
N ALA A 196 19.59 -11.48 13.31
CA ALA A 196 19.07 -10.52 12.34
C ALA A 196 17.58 -10.21 12.57
N LEU A 197 16.75 -11.21 12.79
CA LEU A 197 15.31 -11.03 13.05
C LEU A 197 15.08 -10.30 14.38
N LEU A 198 15.84 -10.59 15.42
CA LEU A 198 15.77 -9.85 16.69
C LEU A 198 16.19 -8.39 16.49
N PHE A 199 17.30 -8.16 15.79
CA PHE A 199 17.75 -6.80 15.45
C PHE A 199 16.68 -6.05 14.68
N TRP A 200 16.07 -6.68 13.68
CA TRP A 200 14.99 -6.09 12.90
C TRP A 200 13.80 -5.67 13.76
N LEU A 201 13.32 -6.55 14.67
CA LEU A 201 12.24 -6.21 15.60
C LEU A 201 12.60 -5.01 16.47
N VAL A 202 13.82 -4.98 17.02
CA VAL A 202 14.28 -3.88 17.88
C VAL A 202 14.28 -2.56 17.11
N ILE A 203 14.91 -2.50 15.91
CA ILE A 203 15.02 -1.23 15.19
C ILE A 203 13.66 -0.75 14.65
N MET A 204 12.76 -1.67 14.31
CA MET A 204 11.40 -1.37 13.88
C MET A 204 10.61 -0.71 15.01
N PHE A 205 10.67 -1.25 16.22
CA PHE A 205 10.04 -0.66 17.41
C PHE A 205 10.73 0.64 17.89
N LEU A 206 11.97 0.87 17.52
CA LEU A 206 12.66 2.15 17.72
C LEU A 206 12.21 3.22 16.71
N GLY A 207 11.24 2.93 15.84
CA GLY A 207 10.66 3.88 14.87
C GLY A 207 11.44 4.00 13.56
N VAL A 208 12.34 3.07 13.24
CA VAL A 208 12.93 3.00 11.90
C VAL A 208 11.83 2.63 10.90
N PRO A 209 11.67 3.39 9.79
CA PRO A 209 10.66 3.07 8.80
C PRO A 209 10.81 1.64 8.27
N VAL A 210 9.68 0.94 8.08
CA VAL A 210 9.64 -0.50 7.80
C VAL A 210 10.53 -0.89 6.62
N GLY A 211 10.45 -0.18 5.50
CA GLY A 211 11.31 -0.46 4.35
C GLY A 211 12.81 -0.36 4.68
N TRP A 212 13.23 0.70 5.37
CA TRP A 212 14.63 0.85 5.77
C TRP A 212 15.07 -0.18 6.81
N SER A 213 14.18 -0.59 7.71
CA SER A 213 14.48 -1.62 8.71
C SER A 213 14.71 -2.99 8.08
N LEU A 214 13.86 -3.39 7.12
CA LEU A 214 14.03 -4.61 6.33
C LEU A 214 15.34 -4.61 5.55
N PHE A 215 15.64 -3.49 4.90
CA PHE A 215 16.85 -3.32 4.10
C PHE A 215 18.13 -3.48 4.92
N ILE A 216 18.27 -2.71 6.01
CA ILE A 216 19.46 -2.72 6.86
C ILE A 216 19.63 -4.08 7.56
N THR A 217 18.54 -4.70 8.01
CA THR A 217 18.59 -6.04 8.61
C THR A 217 19.11 -7.08 7.63
N THR A 218 18.61 -7.06 6.40
CA THR A 218 19.04 -7.99 5.36
C THR A 218 20.50 -7.77 4.99
N LEU A 219 20.94 -6.52 4.90
CA LEU A 219 22.34 -6.20 4.70
C LEU A 219 23.22 -6.71 5.84
N LEU A 220 22.80 -6.50 7.10
CA LEU A 220 23.51 -7.00 8.27
C LEU A 220 23.62 -8.52 8.22
N TYR A 221 22.53 -9.22 7.94
CA TYR A 221 22.51 -10.67 7.82
C TYR A 221 23.50 -11.18 6.75
N PHE A 222 23.42 -10.66 5.51
CA PHE A 222 24.31 -11.08 4.43
C PHE A 222 25.77 -10.66 4.66
N SER A 223 26.02 -9.55 5.36
CA SER A 223 27.37 -9.17 5.77
C SER A 223 27.98 -10.15 6.76
N MET A 224 27.15 -10.77 7.61
CA MET A 224 27.58 -11.80 8.58
C MET A 224 27.72 -13.21 7.96
N THR A 225 27.03 -13.49 6.85
CA THR A 225 26.95 -14.86 6.34
C THR A 225 27.50 -15.02 4.92
N ARG A 226 27.06 -14.19 3.97
CA ARG A 226 27.33 -14.37 2.53
C ARG A 226 27.54 -13.02 1.84
N TRP A 227 28.72 -12.46 1.99
CA TRP A 227 29.03 -11.15 1.42
C TRP A 227 28.77 -11.03 -0.09
N ASN A 228 28.91 -12.11 -0.86
CA ASN A 228 28.65 -12.10 -2.29
C ASN A 228 27.23 -11.66 -2.63
N VAL A 229 26.26 -11.93 -1.76
CA VAL A 229 24.86 -11.53 -1.95
C VAL A 229 24.68 -10.02 -1.75
N VAL A 230 25.51 -9.39 -0.93
CA VAL A 230 25.48 -7.92 -0.75
C VAL A 230 25.80 -7.20 -2.05
N ASN A 231 26.71 -7.76 -2.87
CA ASN A 231 27.02 -7.21 -4.19
C ASN A 231 25.86 -7.29 -5.19
N ALA A 232 24.98 -8.30 -5.04
CA ALA A 232 23.78 -8.46 -5.86
C ALA A 232 22.54 -7.76 -5.28
N ALA A 233 22.66 -7.12 -4.12
CA ALA A 233 21.52 -6.50 -3.45
C ALA A 233 20.89 -5.39 -4.31
N SER A 234 21.71 -4.52 -4.92
CA SER A 234 21.22 -3.43 -5.77
C SER A 234 20.53 -3.93 -7.03
N ASP A 235 20.99 -5.05 -7.61
CA ASP A 235 20.32 -5.74 -8.70
C ASP A 235 18.91 -6.19 -8.28
N LYS A 236 18.81 -6.96 -7.20
CA LYS A 236 17.54 -7.44 -6.67
C LYS A 236 16.57 -6.32 -6.30
N LEU A 237 17.08 -5.27 -5.67
CA LEU A 237 16.27 -4.11 -5.29
C LEU A 237 15.70 -3.41 -6.53
N THR A 238 16.53 -3.17 -7.55
CA THR A 238 16.10 -2.46 -8.76
C THR A 238 15.15 -3.32 -9.60
N MET A 239 15.50 -4.60 -9.80
CA MET A 239 14.71 -5.53 -10.60
C MET A 239 13.36 -5.89 -9.97
N SER A 240 13.22 -5.79 -8.65
CA SER A 240 11.92 -6.02 -8.00
C SER A 240 10.84 -5.04 -8.46
N LEU A 241 11.21 -3.85 -8.91
CA LEU A 241 10.28 -2.88 -9.48
C LEU A 241 10.03 -3.08 -10.98
N ASN A 242 10.89 -3.84 -11.68
CA ASN A 242 10.78 -4.09 -13.11
C ASN A 242 9.72 -5.16 -13.43
N SER A 243 8.49 -4.94 -12.97
CA SER A 243 7.39 -5.89 -13.08
C SER A 243 6.14 -5.20 -13.61
N PHE A 244 5.57 -5.73 -14.71
CA PHE A 244 4.37 -5.16 -15.34
C PHE A 244 3.13 -5.19 -14.43
N PRO A 245 2.84 -6.26 -13.66
CA PRO A 245 1.72 -6.24 -12.70
C PRO A 245 1.81 -5.15 -11.64
N LEU A 246 3.00 -4.72 -11.25
CA LEU A 246 3.17 -3.64 -10.27
C LEU A 246 2.73 -2.28 -10.78
N LEU A 247 2.69 -2.06 -12.09
CA LEU A 247 2.14 -0.84 -12.69
C LEU A 247 0.64 -0.66 -12.39
N ALA A 248 -0.08 -1.72 -12.01
CA ALA A 248 -1.47 -1.59 -11.59
C ALA A 248 -1.63 -0.69 -10.35
N VAL A 249 -0.70 -0.77 -9.39
CA VAL A 249 -0.75 0.00 -8.13
C VAL A 249 -0.82 1.50 -8.37
N PRO A 250 0.15 2.15 -9.07
CA PRO A 250 0.11 3.58 -9.28
C PRO A 250 -1.11 4.05 -10.08
N PHE A 251 -1.62 3.25 -11.01
CA PHE A 251 -2.78 3.66 -11.81
C PHE A 251 -4.09 3.51 -11.06
N TYR A 252 -4.24 2.54 -10.16
CA TYR A 252 -5.40 2.52 -9.27
C TYR A 252 -5.35 3.64 -8.23
N ILE A 253 -4.15 3.98 -7.70
CA ILE A 253 -3.98 5.16 -6.85
C ILE A 253 -4.39 6.42 -7.61
N LEU A 254 -3.91 6.59 -8.85
CA LEU A 254 -4.28 7.71 -9.70
C LEU A 254 -5.79 7.76 -9.94
N THR A 255 -6.42 6.61 -10.24
CA THR A 255 -7.87 6.51 -10.43
C THR A 255 -8.62 7.03 -9.21
N GLY A 256 -8.26 6.58 -8.00
CA GLY A 256 -8.88 7.04 -6.75
C GLY A 256 -8.73 8.55 -6.53
N ILE A 257 -7.54 9.11 -6.78
CA ILE A 257 -7.30 10.55 -6.67
C ILE A 257 -8.13 11.33 -7.69
N LEU A 258 -8.16 10.90 -8.96
CA LEU A 258 -8.93 11.54 -10.03
C LEU A 258 -10.44 11.51 -9.78
N MET A 259 -10.93 10.41 -9.23
CA MET A 259 -12.34 10.27 -8.85
C MET A 259 -12.74 11.28 -7.76
N ASN A 260 -11.86 11.45 -6.78
CA ASN A 260 -12.11 12.40 -5.69
C ASN A 260 -12.02 13.86 -6.19
N THR A 261 -10.99 14.19 -6.97
CA THR A 261 -10.78 15.56 -7.49
C THR A 261 -11.74 15.93 -8.63
N GLY A 262 -12.30 14.95 -9.33
CA GLY A 262 -13.25 15.13 -10.44
C GLY A 262 -14.73 15.25 -10.03
N GLY A 263 -15.04 15.43 -8.72
CA GLY A 263 -16.40 15.61 -8.21
C GLY A 263 -17.29 14.36 -8.28
N ILE A 264 -16.69 13.19 -8.46
CA ILE A 264 -17.40 11.92 -8.61
C ILE A 264 -17.94 11.46 -7.26
N THR A 265 -17.16 11.62 -6.21
CA THR A 265 -17.47 11.20 -4.83
C THR A 265 -18.80 11.77 -4.33
N GLU A 266 -19.05 13.07 -4.53
CA GLU A 266 -20.29 13.73 -4.11
C GLU A 266 -21.52 13.16 -4.83
N ARG A 267 -21.38 12.84 -6.12
CA ARG A 267 -22.48 12.30 -6.93
C ARG A 267 -22.88 10.89 -6.49
N ILE A 268 -21.89 10.05 -6.15
CA ILE A 268 -22.11 8.72 -5.58
C ILE A 268 -22.83 8.83 -4.24
N PHE A 269 -22.36 9.72 -3.37
CA PHE A 269 -22.98 9.93 -2.06
C PHE A 269 -24.44 10.39 -2.20
N ASN A 270 -24.72 11.34 -3.09
CA ASN A 270 -26.09 11.83 -3.33
C ASN A 270 -27.02 10.74 -3.90
N PHE A 271 -26.50 9.85 -4.75
CA PHE A 271 -27.26 8.69 -5.22
C PHE A 271 -27.52 7.69 -4.10
N ALA A 272 -26.50 7.34 -3.29
CA ALA A 272 -26.67 6.48 -2.12
C ALA A 272 -27.67 7.07 -1.13
N LYS A 273 -27.69 8.40 -0.93
CA LYS A 273 -28.66 9.10 -0.09
C LYS A 273 -30.09 8.97 -0.61
N ALA A 274 -30.31 9.14 -1.91
CA ALA A 274 -31.61 8.98 -2.52
C ALA A 274 -32.13 7.53 -2.43
N LEU A 275 -31.21 6.55 -2.51
CA LEU A 275 -31.53 5.12 -2.49
C LEU A 275 -31.77 4.60 -1.08
N LEU A 276 -30.91 4.93 -0.12
CA LEU A 276 -30.83 4.28 1.21
C LEU A 276 -31.31 5.16 2.36
N GLY A 277 -31.44 6.48 2.15
CA GLY A 277 -31.71 7.44 3.24
C GLY A 277 -33.04 7.23 3.97
N HIS A 278 -34.03 6.60 3.35
CA HIS A 278 -35.36 6.42 3.91
C HIS A 278 -35.49 5.25 4.90
N TYR A 279 -34.48 4.40 5.03
CA TYR A 279 -34.46 3.30 5.99
C TYR A 279 -34.19 3.81 7.41
N THR A 280 -34.49 2.97 8.43
CA THR A 280 -34.10 3.26 9.81
C THR A 280 -32.61 3.31 9.94
N GLY A 281 -32.04 4.42 10.41
CA GLY A 281 -30.60 4.65 10.37
C GLY A 281 -30.11 4.98 8.96
N GLY A 282 -30.95 5.67 8.17
CA GLY A 282 -30.73 5.90 6.74
C GLY A 282 -29.39 6.50 6.40
N MET A 283 -28.91 7.50 7.16
CA MET A 283 -27.63 8.13 6.89
C MET A 283 -26.43 7.20 7.17
N GLY A 284 -26.54 6.29 8.16
CA GLY A 284 -25.54 5.25 8.35
C GLY A 284 -25.54 4.22 7.21
N HIS A 285 -26.71 3.86 6.67
CA HIS A 285 -26.80 3.01 5.47
C HIS A 285 -26.24 3.71 4.22
N VAL A 286 -26.44 5.03 4.11
CA VAL A 286 -25.86 5.85 3.04
C VAL A 286 -24.34 5.83 3.10
N ASN A 287 -23.76 5.99 4.29
CA ASN A 287 -22.31 5.89 4.49
C ASN A 287 -21.78 4.52 4.02
N ILE A 288 -22.32 3.42 4.55
CA ILE A 288 -21.89 2.06 4.20
C ILE A 288 -22.10 1.78 2.69
N GLY A 289 -23.21 2.20 2.11
CA GLY A 289 -23.51 2.02 0.70
C GLY A 289 -22.64 2.89 -0.22
N ALA A 290 -22.32 4.11 0.20
CA ALA A 290 -21.41 4.99 -0.52
C ALA A 290 -19.99 4.43 -0.50
N SER A 291 -19.51 3.93 0.67
CA SER A 291 -18.21 3.24 0.77
C SER A 291 -18.14 2.00 -0.13
N LEU A 292 -19.23 1.21 -0.25
CA LEU A 292 -19.26 0.07 -1.19
C LEU A 292 -19.13 0.52 -2.64
N LEU A 293 -19.83 1.57 -3.04
CA LEU A 293 -19.75 2.08 -4.42
C LEU A 293 -18.38 2.74 -4.69
N PHE A 294 -17.83 3.46 -3.72
CA PHE A 294 -16.54 4.11 -3.83
C PHE A 294 -15.37 3.13 -3.78
N SER A 295 -15.53 2.02 -3.07
CA SER A 295 -14.51 0.95 -3.00
C SER A 295 -14.14 0.41 -4.38
N GLY A 296 -15.13 0.27 -5.27
CA GLY A 296 -14.90 -0.13 -6.67
C GLY A 296 -14.01 0.83 -7.49
N MET A 297 -13.44 1.86 -6.86
CA MET A 297 -12.63 2.89 -7.52
C MET A 297 -11.33 3.20 -6.79
N SER A 298 -11.32 3.25 -5.44
CA SER A 298 -10.16 3.70 -4.66
C SER A 298 -9.27 2.55 -4.19
N GLY A 299 -9.83 1.41 -3.84
CA GLY A 299 -9.12 0.22 -3.35
C GLY A 299 -8.33 0.41 -2.04
N SER A 300 -8.54 1.51 -1.33
CA SER A 300 -7.79 1.90 -0.12
C SER A 300 -8.70 2.35 1.01
N ALA A 301 -8.61 1.71 2.18
CA ALA A 301 -9.38 2.08 3.37
C ALA A 301 -9.09 3.52 3.82
N LEU A 302 -7.83 3.93 3.83
CA LEU A 302 -7.44 5.26 4.29
C LEU A 302 -7.87 6.36 3.30
N ALA A 303 -7.90 6.04 1.99
CA ALA A 303 -8.41 6.96 0.98
C ALA A 303 -9.94 7.14 1.09
N ASP A 304 -10.67 6.08 1.42
CA ASP A 304 -12.11 6.14 1.69
C ASP A 304 -12.39 6.97 2.95
N ALA A 305 -11.78 6.62 4.07
CA ALA A 305 -11.89 7.35 5.33
C ALA A 305 -11.51 8.85 5.21
N GLY A 306 -10.47 9.16 4.45
CA GLY A 306 -9.97 10.53 4.27
C GLY A 306 -10.75 11.35 3.25
N GLY A 307 -11.17 10.73 2.15
CA GLY A 307 -11.85 11.38 1.03
C GLY A 307 -13.35 11.51 1.25
N LEU A 308 -14.04 10.38 1.35
CA LEU A 308 -15.49 10.32 1.50
C LEU A 308 -15.93 10.63 2.94
N GLY A 309 -15.14 10.22 3.94
CA GLY A 309 -15.49 10.28 5.35
C GLY A 309 -15.85 11.68 5.86
N GLN A 310 -15.23 12.75 5.33
CA GLN A 310 -15.60 14.12 5.72
C GLN A 310 -17.04 14.46 5.35
N LEU A 311 -17.45 14.09 4.14
CA LEU A 311 -18.81 14.30 3.63
C LEU A 311 -19.81 13.48 4.43
N GLU A 312 -19.50 12.23 4.70
CA GLU A 312 -20.32 11.27 5.42
C GLU A 312 -20.56 11.68 6.86
N ILE A 313 -19.49 12.01 7.59
CA ILE A 313 -19.57 12.47 8.99
C ILE A 313 -20.41 13.73 9.09
N LYS A 314 -20.17 14.70 8.19
CA LYS A 314 -20.98 15.93 8.16
C LYS A 314 -22.45 15.62 7.93
N ALA A 315 -22.79 14.79 6.95
CA ALA A 315 -24.16 14.48 6.61
C ALA A 315 -24.89 13.69 7.73
N MET A 316 -24.17 12.82 8.45
CA MET A 316 -24.72 12.11 9.63
C MET A 316 -24.94 13.07 10.81
N ARG A 317 -24.01 13.99 11.07
CA ARG A 317 -24.18 15.04 12.10
C ARG A 317 -25.38 15.95 11.80
N ASP A 318 -25.51 16.40 10.55
CA ASP A 318 -26.63 17.22 10.09
C ASP A 318 -27.99 16.48 10.25
N ALA A 319 -27.95 15.15 10.21
CA ALA A 319 -29.10 14.28 10.46
C ALA A 319 -29.30 13.94 11.95
N GLY A 320 -28.52 14.49 12.87
CA GLY A 320 -28.68 14.32 14.32
C GLY A 320 -28.06 13.04 14.90
N TYR A 321 -27.05 12.46 14.23
CA TYR A 321 -26.30 11.33 14.78
C TYR A 321 -25.25 11.79 15.78
N ASP A 322 -25.01 10.98 16.81
CA ASP A 322 -23.94 11.21 17.77
C ASP A 322 -22.56 11.05 17.11
N ASP A 323 -21.58 11.83 17.56
CA ASP A 323 -20.22 11.84 17.02
C ASP A 323 -19.52 10.47 17.06
N ASP A 324 -19.76 9.69 18.11
CA ASP A 324 -19.19 8.35 18.24
C ASP A 324 -19.70 7.43 17.13
N ILE A 325 -20.99 7.46 16.82
CA ILE A 325 -21.55 6.64 15.75
C ILE A 325 -21.15 7.16 14.37
N CYS A 326 -21.10 8.48 14.17
CA CYS A 326 -20.59 9.06 12.92
C CYS A 326 -19.17 8.55 12.63
N GLY A 327 -18.27 8.65 13.61
CA GLY A 327 -16.91 8.16 13.47
C GLY A 327 -16.83 6.64 13.38
N GLY A 328 -17.61 5.92 14.18
CA GLY A 328 -17.62 4.46 14.21
C GLY A 328 -18.07 3.81 12.91
N ILE A 329 -19.17 4.29 12.30
CA ILE A 329 -19.65 3.79 11.00
C ILE A 329 -18.63 4.10 9.90
N THR A 330 -18.14 5.35 9.82
CA THR A 330 -17.15 5.76 8.79
C THR A 330 -15.85 4.96 8.91
N ALA A 331 -15.39 4.68 10.14
CA ALA A 331 -14.22 3.82 10.33
C ALA A 331 -14.52 2.38 9.91
N ALA A 332 -15.68 1.83 10.27
CA ALA A 332 -16.04 0.46 9.93
C ALA A 332 -16.29 0.25 8.44
N SER A 333 -16.90 1.21 7.75
CA SER A 333 -17.22 1.11 6.31
C SER A 333 -16.00 1.22 5.42
N CYS A 334 -14.95 1.98 5.82
CA CYS A 334 -13.78 2.18 4.97
C CYS A 334 -13.01 0.89 4.65
N ILE A 335 -13.14 -0.18 5.47
CA ILE A 335 -12.49 -1.46 5.20
C ILE A 335 -13.09 -2.22 4.01
N ILE A 336 -14.27 -1.82 3.53
CA ILE A 336 -14.88 -2.38 2.33
C ILE A 336 -13.97 -2.10 1.12
N GLY A 337 -13.27 -0.95 1.10
CA GLY A 337 -12.39 -0.53 0.02
C GLY A 337 -11.34 -1.57 -0.39
N PRO A 338 -10.51 -2.06 0.51
CA PRO A 338 -9.51 -3.07 0.21
C PRO A 338 -10.06 -4.47 -0.08
N LEU A 339 -11.34 -4.74 0.13
CA LEU A 339 -11.96 -6.04 -0.15
C LEU A 339 -12.63 -6.06 -1.53
N VAL A 340 -13.32 -4.99 -1.89
CA VAL A 340 -14.02 -4.91 -3.19
C VAL A 340 -13.06 -4.41 -4.26
N PRO A 341 -12.99 -5.09 -5.44
CA PRO A 341 -12.08 -4.69 -6.51
C PRO A 341 -12.38 -3.27 -7.08
N PRO A 342 -11.34 -2.53 -7.45
CA PRO A 342 -9.92 -2.87 -7.37
C PRO A 342 -9.37 -2.71 -5.95
N SER A 343 -8.47 -3.59 -5.52
CA SER A 343 -7.86 -3.58 -4.19
C SER A 343 -6.34 -3.50 -4.28
N ILE A 344 -5.76 -2.44 -3.74
CA ILE A 344 -4.29 -2.28 -3.68
C ILE A 344 -3.66 -3.39 -2.83
N ALA A 345 -4.29 -3.75 -1.71
CA ALA A 345 -3.82 -4.82 -0.84
C ALA A 345 -3.78 -6.18 -1.54
N MET A 346 -4.80 -6.50 -2.34
CA MET A 346 -4.84 -7.76 -3.11
C MET A 346 -3.85 -7.78 -4.27
N ILE A 347 -3.55 -6.63 -4.90
CA ILE A 347 -2.51 -6.54 -5.93
C ILE A 347 -1.15 -6.86 -5.30
N ILE A 348 -0.84 -6.23 -4.17
CA ILE A 348 0.41 -6.44 -3.44
C ILE A 348 0.52 -7.90 -3.00
N TYR A 349 -0.54 -8.46 -2.44
CA TYR A 349 -0.58 -9.88 -2.08
C TYR A 349 -0.31 -10.77 -3.30
N GLY A 350 -1.01 -10.54 -4.43
CA GLY A 350 -0.85 -11.32 -5.65
C GLY A 350 0.58 -11.30 -6.19
N VAL A 351 1.27 -10.15 -6.09
CA VAL A 351 2.68 -10.02 -6.47
C VAL A 351 3.60 -10.81 -5.50
N ILE A 352 3.37 -10.71 -4.18
CA ILE A 352 4.18 -11.41 -3.17
C ILE A 352 3.96 -12.93 -3.25
N ALA A 353 2.72 -13.37 -3.40
CA ALA A 353 2.34 -14.79 -3.45
C ALA A 353 2.50 -15.40 -4.85
N ASN A 354 2.79 -14.60 -5.88
CA ASN A 354 2.77 -14.99 -7.29
C ASN A 354 1.43 -15.60 -7.71
N GLU A 355 0.32 -15.00 -7.25
CA GLU A 355 -1.03 -15.43 -7.49
C GLU A 355 -1.76 -14.52 -8.48
N SER A 356 -2.80 -15.05 -9.13
CA SER A 356 -3.62 -14.30 -10.07
C SER A 356 -4.37 -13.16 -9.39
N ILE A 357 -4.01 -11.92 -9.72
CA ILE A 357 -4.69 -10.71 -9.23
C ILE A 357 -6.17 -10.72 -9.65
N ALA A 358 -6.48 -11.25 -10.83
CA ALA A 358 -7.86 -11.39 -11.30
C ALA A 358 -8.66 -12.35 -10.40
N LYS A 359 -8.10 -13.52 -10.06
CA LYS A 359 -8.74 -14.45 -9.11
C LYS A 359 -8.95 -13.82 -7.74
N LEU A 360 -7.96 -13.08 -7.24
CA LEU A 360 -8.04 -12.36 -5.95
C LEU A 360 -9.16 -11.30 -5.97
N PHE A 361 -9.30 -10.56 -7.06
CA PHE A 361 -10.35 -9.56 -7.20
C PHE A 361 -11.75 -10.19 -7.17
N ILE A 362 -11.95 -11.30 -7.88
CA ILE A 362 -13.22 -12.04 -7.84
C ILE A 362 -13.49 -12.56 -6.43
N ALA A 363 -12.47 -13.15 -5.80
CA ALA A 363 -12.55 -13.72 -4.46
C ALA A 363 -12.89 -12.69 -3.40
N GLY A 364 -12.33 -11.48 -3.49
CA GLY A 364 -12.54 -10.40 -2.53
C GLY A 364 -13.92 -9.75 -2.59
N PHE A 365 -14.60 -9.82 -3.74
CA PHE A 365 -15.94 -9.24 -3.88
C PHE A 365 -16.95 -9.85 -2.91
N VAL A 366 -16.91 -11.16 -2.71
CA VAL A 366 -17.86 -11.87 -1.83
C VAL A 366 -17.76 -11.41 -0.38
N PRO A 367 -16.59 -11.46 0.28
CA PRO A 367 -16.47 -10.98 1.65
C PRO A 367 -16.71 -9.47 1.77
N GLY A 368 -16.38 -8.67 0.76
CA GLY A 368 -16.73 -7.24 0.74
C GLY A 368 -18.23 -6.98 0.80
N VAL A 369 -19.03 -7.73 0.04
CA VAL A 369 -20.50 -7.66 0.09
C VAL A 369 -21.02 -8.20 1.42
N LEU A 370 -20.47 -9.30 1.94
CA LEU A 370 -20.87 -9.86 3.23
C LEU A 370 -20.63 -8.88 4.38
N VAL A 371 -19.46 -8.23 4.42
CA VAL A 371 -19.15 -7.18 5.40
C VAL A 371 -20.13 -6.02 5.26
N THR A 372 -20.43 -5.58 4.04
CA THR A 372 -21.41 -4.50 3.79
C THR A 372 -22.78 -4.83 4.35
N ILE A 373 -23.31 -6.02 4.07
CA ILE A 373 -24.62 -6.46 4.58
C ILE A 373 -24.59 -6.56 6.10
N ALA A 374 -23.53 -7.13 6.67
CA ALA A 374 -23.37 -7.28 8.10
C ALA A 374 -23.28 -5.92 8.84
N LEU A 375 -22.57 -4.95 8.26
CA LEU A 375 -22.51 -3.58 8.78
C LEU A 375 -23.86 -2.87 8.66
N MET A 376 -24.59 -3.05 7.56
CA MET A 376 -25.95 -2.49 7.41
C MET A 376 -26.92 -3.07 8.45
N ALA A 377 -26.85 -4.37 8.72
CA ALA A 377 -27.65 -5.01 9.75
C ALA A 377 -27.32 -4.44 11.15
N MET A 378 -26.05 -4.27 11.47
CA MET A 378 -25.62 -3.67 12.74
C MET A 378 -26.04 -2.19 12.83
N ASN A 379 -25.89 -1.43 11.76
CA ASN A 379 -26.36 -0.04 11.70
C ASN A 379 -27.86 0.07 11.97
N TYR A 380 -28.68 -0.81 11.36
CA TYR A 380 -30.10 -0.86 11.64
C TYR A 380 -30.40 -1.10 13.14
N TYR A 381 -29.72 -2.08 13.76
CA TYR A 381 -29.87 -2.39 15.17
C TYR A 381 -29.50 -1.22 16.08
N VAL A 382 -28.31 -0.62 15.86
CA VAL A 382 -27.82 0.51 16.65
C VAL A 382 -28.72 1.75 16.47
N SER A 383 -29.10 2.05 15.25
CA SER A 383 -29.96 3.20 14.94
C SER A 383 -31.38 3.06 15.53
N LYS A 384 -31.93 1.86 15.52
CA LYS A 384 -33.22 1.58 16.17
C LYS A 384 -33.15 1.76 17.69
N LYS A 385 -32.03 1.33 18.31
CA LYS A 385 -31.80 1.45 19.76
C LYS A 385 -31.60 2.91 20.18
N ARG A 386 -30.90 3.72 19.35
CA ARG A 386 -30.64 5.15 19.64
C ARG A 386 -31.73 6.10 19.12
N GLY A 387 -32.69 5.60 18.35
CA GLY A 387 -33.81 6.41 17.86
C GLY A 387 -33.47 7.40 16.76
N TYR A 388 -32.44 7.09 15.92
CA TYR A 388 -32.04 8.00 14.86
C TYR A 388 -33.11 8.22 13.79
N PRO A 389 -33.23 9.45 13.27
CA PRO A 389 -34.29 9.83 12.35
C PRO A 389 -34.14 9.12 10.99
N ARG A 390 -35.25 9.08 10.26
CA ARG A 390 -35.30 8.65 8.86
C ARG A 390 -35.40 9.87 7.97
N THR A 391 -34.74 9.87 6.83
CA THR A 391 -35.00 10.88 5.80
C THR A 391 -36.30 10.51 5.04
N PRO A 392 -37.04 11.50 4.51
CA PRO A 392 -38.16 11.21 3.61
C PRO A 392 -37.72 10.33 2.44
N LYS A 393 -38.58 9.47 1.95
CA LYS A 393 -38.30 8.67 0.77
C LYS A 393 -38.18 9.59 -0.45
N ALA A 394 -37.07 9.49 -1.16
CA ALA A 394 -36.84 10.26 -2.36
C ALA A 394 -37.94 9.96 -3.40
N SER A 395 -38.37 10.98 -4.12
CA SER A 395 -39.30 10.80 -5.24
C SER A 395 -38.65 9.99 -6.36
N ARG A 396 -39.46 9.39 -7.23
CA ARG A 396 -38.93 8.69 -8.42
C ARG A 396 -38.10 9.60 -9.30
N GLU A 397 -38.47 10.88 -9.38
CA GLU A 397 -37.75 11.90 -10.15
C GLU A 397 -36.38 12.20 -9.53
N GLU A 398 -36.32 12.38 -8.21
CA GLU A 398 -35.06 12.60 -7.47
C GLU A 398 -34.13 11.40 -7.59
N LEU A 399 -34.67 10.16 -7.43
CA LEU A 399 -33.87 8.94 -7.58
C LEU A 399 -33.33 8.81 -8.99
N CYS A 400 -34.16 9.03 -10.02
CA CYS A 400 -33.76 8.97 -11.42
C CYS A 400 -32.73 10.07 -11.78
N SER A 401 -32.92 11.29 -11.24
CA SER A 401 -32.00 12.41 -11.44
C SER A 401 -30.65 12.13 -10.78
N SER A 402 -30.61 11.67 -9.52
CA SER A 402 -29.38 11.33 -8.81
C SER A 402 -28.66 10.15 -9.48
N PHE A 403 -29.39 9.12 -9.94
CA PHE A 403 -28.83 8.02 -10.71
C PHE A 403 -28.19 8.51 -12.01
N LYS A 404 -28.87 9.35 -12.81
CA LYS A 404 -28.31 9.90 -14.05
C LYS A 404 -27.01 10.66 -13.81
N LYS A 405 -26.91 11.43 -12.71
CA LYS A 405 -25.69 12.14 -12.33
C LYS A 405 -24.58 11.23 -11.89
N ALA A 406 -24.88 10.13 -11.18
CA ALA A 406 -23.92 9.15 -10.70
C ALA A 406 -23.61 8.05 -11.71
N PHE A 407 -24.40 7.91 -12.80
CA PHE A 407 -24.32 6.80 -13.75
C PHE A 407 -22.90 6.57 -14.29
N TRP A 408 -22.27 7.63 -14.75
CA TRP A 408 -20.91 7.55 -15.28
C TRP A 408 -19.88 7.13 -14.23
N ALA A 409 -20.08 7.55 -12.98
CA ALA A 409 -19.22 7.15 -11.87
C ALA A 409 -19.39 5.65 -11.54
N ILE A 410 -20.64 5.18 -11.46
CA ILE A 410 -20.97 3.77 -11.17
C ILE A 410 -20.50 2.83 -12.27
N LEU A 411 -20.36 3.31 -13.50
CA LEU A 411 -19.85 2.51 -14.61
C LEU A 411 -18.35 2.16 -14.45
N THR A 412 -17.57 2.91 -13.67
CA THR A 412 -16.13 2.66 -13.47
C THR A 412 -15.83 1.27 -12.89
N PRO A 413 -16.38 0.86 -11.73
CA PRO A 413 -16.14 -0.48 -11.22
C PRO A 413 -16.66 -1.57 -12.19
N ILE A 414 -17.72 -1.31 -12.93
CA ILE A 414 -18.25 -2.25 -13.92
C ILE A 414 -17.26 -2.42 -15.09
N LEU A 415 -16.62 -1.34 -15.55
CA LEU A 415 -15.58 -1.40 -16.57
C LEU A 415 -14.33 -2.15 -16.09
N ILE A 416 -13.90 -1.91 -14.83
CA ILE A 416 -12.77 -2.60 -14.24
C ILE A 416 -13.04 -4.09 -14.14
N ILE A 417 -14.11 -4.45 -13.45
CA ILE A 417 -14.45 -5.83 -13.14
C ILE A 417 -14.85 -6.58 -14.43
N GLY A 418 -15.71 -5.97 -15.24
CA GLY A 418 -16.15 -6.55 -16.51
C GLY A 418 -15.00 -6.73 -17.51
N GLY A 419 -14.07 -5.79 -17.60
CA GLY A 419 -12.90 -5.87 -18.47
C GLY A 419 -11.94 -6.99 -18.06
N ILE A 420 -11.75 -7.21 -16.75
CA ILE A 420 -10.92 -8.30 -16.22
C ILE A 420 -11.61 -9.66 -16.42
N PHE A 421 -12.90 -9.77 -16.10
CA PHE A 421 -13.65 -11.03 -16.19
C PHE A 421 -13.88 -11.50 -17.64
N SER A 422 -14.05 -10.56 -18.57
CA SER A 422 -14.14 -10.89 -19.99
C SER A 422 -12.79 -11.29 -20.60
N GLY A 423 -11.67 -11.17 -19.86
CA GLY A 423 -10.32 -11.39 -20.38
C GLY A 423 -9.84 -10.32 -21.37
N LEU A 424 -10.60 -9.22 -21.55
CA LEU A 424 -10.22 -8.12 -22.44
C LEU A 424 -9.02 -7.35 -21.91
N PHE A 425 -8.93 -7.17 -20.59
CA PHE A 425 -7.88 -6.42 -19.92
C PHE A 425 -7.20 -7.24 -18.82
N SER A 426 -5.87 -7.16 -18.77
CA SER A 426 -5.12 -7.53 -17.58
C SER A 426 -5.44 -6.56 -16.42
N PRO A 427 -5.15 -6.90 -15.15
CA PRO A 427 -5.35 -6.00 -14.03
C PRO A 427 -4.65 -4.64 -14.20
N THR A 428 -3.44 -4.62 -14.77
CA THR A 428 -2.71 -3.40 -15.08
C THR A 428 -3.39 -2.54 -16.12
N GLU A 429 -3.82 -3.16 -17.22
CA GLU A 429 -4.55 -2.44 -18.28
C GLU A 429 -5.89 -1.93 -17.79
N SER A 430 -6.58 -2.70 -16.97
CA SER A 430 -7.82 -2.27 -16.32
C SER A 430 -7.63 -1.03 -15.46
N ALA A 431 -6.49 -0.93 -14.74
CA ALA A 431 -6.15 0.26 -13.97
C ALA A 431 -5.93 1.50 -14.87
N VAL A 432 -5.25 1.33 -15.99
CA VAL A 432 -5.02 2.40 -16.99
C VAL A 432 -6.34 2.83 -17.64
N VAL A 433 -7.21 1.86 -18.00
CA VAL A 433 -8.56 2.13 -18.55
C VAL A 433 -9.40 2.90 -17.52
N ALA A 434 -9.38 2.52 -16.25
CA ALA A 434 -10.10 3.19 -15.19
C ALA A 434 -9.61 4.64 -14.98
N ALA A 435 -8.29 4.86 -14.98
CA ALA A 435 -7.69 6.19 -14.89
C ALA A 435 -8.08 7.04 -16.12
N THR A 436 -8.00 6.48 -17.34
CA THR A 436 -8.40 7.16 -18.58
C THR A 436 -9.86 7.55 -18.55
N TYR A 437 -10.72 6.62 -18.14
CA TYR A 437 -12.15 6.85 -17.99
C TYR A 437 -12.45 7.95 -16.98
N SER A 438 -11.74 7.97 -15.85
CA SER A 438 -11.85 9.01 -14.82
C SER A 438 -11.47 10.39 -15.36
N VAL A 439 -10.42 10.48 -16.18
CA VAL A 439 -10.03 11.73 -16.87
C VAL A 439 -11.13 12.16 -17.84
N ILE A 440 -11.66 11.26 -18.64
CA ILE A 440 -12.73 11.55 -19.62
C ILE A 440 -13.97 12.08 -18.89
N ILE A 441 -14.44 11.40 -17.86
CA ILE A 441 -15.62 11.82 -17.12
C ILE A 441 -15.37 13.15 -16.40
N GLY A 442 -14.28 13.25 -15.66
CA GLY A 442 -13.98 14.45 -14.87
C GLY A 442 -13.82 15.70 -15.73
N LYS A 443 -13.24 15.55 -16.93
CA LYS A 443 -12.98 16.69 -17.82
C LYS A 443 -14.14 17.03 -18.76
N PHE A 444 -14.77 16.02 -19.39
CA PHE A 444 -15.73 16.26 -20.46
C PHE A 444 -17.19 16.14 -19.99
N VAL A 445 -17.49 15.23 -19.04
CA VAL A 445 -18.85 15.02 -18.55
C VAL A 445 -19.15 15.95 -17.38
N TYR A 446 -18.30 15.94 -16.33
CA TYR A 446 -18.51 16.74 -15.13
C TYR A 446 -17.88 18.11 -15.21
N LYS A 447 -16.87 18.29 -16.07
CA LYS A 447 -16.17 19.57 -16.32
C LYS A 447 -15.49 20.17 -15.08
N GLU A 448 -15.13 19.34 -14.13
CA GLU A 448 -14.47 19.75 -12.87
C GLU A 448 -12.95 19.54 -12.92
N LEU A 449 -12.45 18.61 -13.76
CA LEU A 449 -11.04 18.28 -13.86
C LEU A 449 -10.30 19.22 -14.82
N THR A 450 -9.32 19.96 -14.29
CA THR A 450 -8.39 20.78 -15.09
C THR A 450 -7.10 20.00 -15.38
N LEU A 451 -6.35 20.41 -16.43
CA LEU A 451 -5.03 19.82 -16.74
C LEU A 451 -4.03 19.98 -15.57
N LYS A 452 -4.11 21.09 -14.85
CA LYS A 452 -3.28 21.30 -13.66
C LYS A 452 -3.63 20.31 -12.55
N MET A 453 -4.91 20.05 -12.33
CA MET A 453 -5.35 19.05 -11.35
C MET A 453 -4.89 17.64 -11.76
N LEU A 454 -5.02 17.27 -13.03
CA LEU A 454 -4.51 15.99 -13.55
C LEU A 454 -3.02 15.84 -13.28
N PHE A 455 -2.21 16.85 -13.59
CA PHE A 455 -0.77 16.82 -13.33
C PHE A 455 -0.47 16.68 -11.83
N ASN A 456 -1.15 17.44 -10.98
CA ASN A 456 -0.99 17.35 -9.54
C ASN A 456 -1.39 15.95 -9.01
N SER A 457 -2.43 15.35 -9.57
CA SER A 457 -2.85 13.98 -9.24
C SER A 457 -1.78 12.94 -9.63
N CYS A 458 -1.09 13.13 -10.76
CA CYS A 458 0.06 12.30 -11.14
C CYS A 458 1.23 12.44 -10.14
N VAL A 459 1.53 13.65 -9.70
CA VAL A 459 2.57 13.92 -8.68
C VAL A 459 2.21 13.27 -7.34
N GLU A 460 0.96 13.36 -6.92
CA GLU A 460 0.47 12.75 -5.69
C GLU A 460 0.52 11.21 -5.78
N ALA A 461 0.04 10.64 -6.89
CA ALA A 461 0.10 9.21 -7.14
C ALA A 461 1.54 8.69 -7.15
N MET A 462 2.49 9.43 -7.75
CA MET A 462 3.92 9.11 -7.70
C MET A 462 4.46 9.10 -6.26
N SER A 463 4.10 10.10 -5.44
CA SER A 463 4.57 10.19 -4.04
C SER A 463 4.14 8.97 -3.22
N ILE A 464 2.87 8.58 -3.33
CA ILE A 464 2.32 7.39 -2.65
C ILE A 464 2.97 6.11 -3.20
N THR A 465 3.12 6.01 -4.52
CA THR A 465 3.79 4.88 -5.19
C THR A 465 5.22 4.70 -4.70
N GLY A 466 5.95 5.78 -4.42
CA GLY A 466 7.32 5.71 -3.91
C GLY A 466 7.43 5.02 -2.55
N VAL A 467 6.47 5.24 -1.65
CA VAL A 467 6.43 4.54 -0.35
C VAL A 467 6.26 3.04 -0.57
N VAL A 468 5.33 2.65 -1.45
CA VAL A 468 5.07 1.24 -1.80
C VAL A 468 6.29 0.64 -2.52
N ALA A 469 6.92 1.38 -3.43
CA ALA A 469 8.11 0.93 -4.16
C ALA A 469 9.26 0.58 -3.22
N LEU A 470 9.58 1.42 -2.22
CA LEU A 470 10.60 1.11 -1.21
C LEU A 470 10.28 -0.19 -0.47
N MET A 471 9.01 -0.39 -0.11
CA MET A 471 8.57 -1.59 0.58
C MET A 471 8.77 -2.84 -0.29
N ILE A 472 8.34 -2.80 -1.56
CA ILE A 472 8.51 -3.92 -2.51
C ILE A 472 9.98 -4.27 -2.70
N MET A 473 10.84 -3.27 -2.94
CA MET A 473 12.28 -3.47 -3.10
C MET A 473 12.88 -4.19 -1.91
N THR A 474 12.60 -3.71 -0.72
CA THR A 474 13.25 -4.18 0.50
C THR A 474 12.67 -5.52 0.97
N VAL A 475 11.38 -5.76 0.77
CA VAL A 475 10.73 -7.06 1.05
C VAL A 475 11.24 -8.16 0.14
N THR A 476 11.45 -7.88 -1.15
CA THR A 476 12.03 -8.86 -2.08
C THR A 476 13.43 -9.28 -1.63
N PHE A 477 14.24 -8.33 -1.16
CA PHE A 477 15.57 -8.62 -0.64
C PHE A 477 15.52 -9.36 0.71
N PHE A 478 14.62 -8.99 1.61
CA PHE A 478 14.37 -9.66 2.88
C PHE A 478 13.83 -11.07 2.67
N GLY A 479 12.92 -11.26 1.72
CA GLY A 479 12.36 -12.56 1.35
C GLY A 479 13.43 -13.55 0.88
N ASP A 480 14.47 -13.08 0.20
CA ASP A 480 15.62 -13.90 -0.17
C ASP A 480 16.39 -14.46 1.06
N MET A 481 16.52 -13.64 2.11
CA MET A 481 17.08 -14.07 3.39
C MET A 481 16.19 -15.14 4.06
N ILE A 482 14.89 -14.89 4.14
CA ILE A 482 13.91 -15.81 4.74
C ILE A 482 13.88 -17.15 4.00
N ALA A 483 13.89 -17.11 2.67
CA ALA A 483 13.87 -18.33 1.85
C ALA A 483 15.14 -19.13 1.98
N ARG A 484 16.32 -18.50 1.96
CA ARG A 484 17.63 -19.17 2.08
C ARG A 484 17.83 -19.87 3.42
N GLU A 485 17.37 -19.26 4.49
CA GLU A 485 17.47 -19.81 5.84
C GLU A 485 16.28 -20.72 6.20
N GLN A 486 15.37 -20.92 5.26
CA GLN A 486 14.18 -21.75 5.46
C GLN A 486 13.39 -21.36 6.73
N VAL A 487 13.36 -20.05 7.03
CA VAL A 487 12.72 -19.53 8.26
C VAL A 487 11.25 -19.94 8.31
N ALA A 488 10.56 -19.86 7.18
CA ALA A 488 9.16 -20.25 7.08
C ALA A 488 8.95 -21.74 7.45
N MET A 489 9.85 -22.64 7.00
CA MET A 489 9.77 -24.07 7.36
C MET A 489 9.98 -24.28 8.85
N ARG A 490 10.96 -23.61 9.46
CA ARG A 490 11.20 -23.71 10.91
C ARG A 490 10.01 -23.19 11.74
N ILE A 491 9.36 -22.12 11.26
CA ILE A 491 8.13 -21.63 11.90
C ILE A 491 6.99 -22.62 11.67
N ALA A 492 6.89 -23.22 10.46
CA ALA A 492 5.89 -24.22 10.16
C ALA A 492 6.04 -25.48 11.06
N ASP A 493 7.27 -25.90 11.36
CA ASP A 493 7.52 -27.02 12.29
C ASP A 493 6.93 -26.72 13.69
N VAL A 494 7.01 -25.46 14.15
CA VAL A 494 6.37 -25.04 15.40
C VAL A 494 4.83 -25.10 15.28
N PHE A 495 4.28 -24.69 14.13
CA PHE A 495 2.84 -24.79 13.88
C PHE A 495 2.38 -26.24 13.83
N VAL A 496 3.14 -27.13 13.15
CA VAL A 496 2.85 -28.57 13.09
C VAL A 496 2.89 -29.22 14.48
N ALA A 497 3.80 -28.77 15.35
CA ALA A 497 3.89 -29.29 16.72
C ALA A 497 2.67 -28.94 17.59
N VAL A 498 1.90 -27.91 17.21
CA VAL A 498 0.77 -27.38 17.99
C VAL A 498 -0.57 -27.58 17.26
N ALA A 499 -0.56 -27.60 15.93
CA ALA A 499 -1.77 -27.60 15.11
C ALA A 499 -1.99 -28.96 14.43
N ASP A 500 -3.09 -29.63 14.77
CA ASP A 500 -3.46 -30.93 14.19
C ASP A 500 -4.26 -30.80 12.87
N SER A 501 -4.60 -29.58 12.46
CA SER A 501 -5.42 -29.35 11.26
C SER A 501 -5.14 -28.01 10.59
N PRO A 502 -5.40 -27.89 9.25
CA PRO A 502 -5.28 -26.62 8.53
C PRO A 502 -6.13 -25.49 9.16
N LEU A 503 -7.31 -25.82 9.70
CA LEU A 503 -8.16 -24.83 10.38
C LEU A 503 -7.48 -24.25 11.63
N MET A 504 -6.79 -25.08 12.42
CA MET A 504 -6.08 -24.61 13.60
C MET A 504 -4.93 -23.67 13.21
N VAL A 505 -4.20 -23.99 12.13
CA VAL A 505 -3.18 -23.11 11.56
C VAL A 505 -3.79 -21.76 11.15
N LEU A 506 -4.94 -21.76 10.46
CA LEU A 506 -5.64 -20.53 10.08
C LEU A 506 -6.06 -19.71 11.30
N VAL A 507 -6.54 -20.35 12.36
CA VAL A 507 -6.90 -19.65 13.63
C VAL A 507 -5.66 -19.02 14.27
N MET A 508 -4.52 -19.73 14.31
CA MET A 508 -3.27 -19.20 14.85
C MET A 508 -2.76 -18.03 14.02
N ILE A 509 -2.79 -18.13 12.68
CA ILE A 509 -2.41 -17.05 11.77
C ILE A 509 -3.35 -15.85 11.95
N ASN A 510 -4.66 -16.06 12.03
CA ASN A 510 -5.62 -15.00 12.28
C ASN A 510 -5.35 -14.29 13.60
N ALA A 511 -5.08 -15.02 14.68
CA ALA A 511 -4.74 -14.43 15.98
C ALA A 511 -3.45 -13.59 15.92
N LEU A 512 -2.42 -14.10 15.25
CA LEU A 512 -1.15 -13.40 15.03
C LEU A 512 -1.36 -12.10 14.25
N LEU A 513 -2.08 -12.16 13.12
CA LEU A 513 -2.33 -11.01 12.26
C LEU A 513 -3.20 -9.95 12.94
N LEU A 514 -4.22 -10.36 13.70
CA LEU A 514 -5.03 -9.45 14.51
C LEU A 514 -4.17 -8.73 15.55
N PHE A 515 -3.32 -9.48 16.26
CA PHE A 515 -2.42 -8.89 17.26
C PHE A 515 -1.44 -7.90 16.63
N LEU A 516 -0.76 -8.29 15.55
CA LEU A 516 0.20 -7.40 14.87
C LEU A 516 -0.50 -6.21 14.20
N GLY A 517 -1.67 -6.42 13.62
CA GLY A 517 -2.47 -5.36 12.95
C GLY A 517 -2.96 -4.26 13.89
N MET A 518 -3.02 -4.50 15.20
CA MET A 518 -3.29 -3.46 16.20
C MET A 518 -2.19 -2.39 16.26
N PHE A 519 -0.96 -2.72 15.84
CA PHE A 519 0.23 -1.87 15.99
C PHE A 519 0.83 -1.43 14.66
N ILE A 520 0.58 -2.17 13.57
CA ILE A 520 1.23 -2.03 12.28
C ILE A 520 0.17 -1.73 11.23
N ASP A 521 0.48 -0.79 10.32
CA ASP A 521 -0.36 -0.53 9.15
C ASP A 521 -0.52 -1.79 8.28
N ALA A 522 -1.69 -1.94 7.67
CA ALA A 522 -2.05 -3.14 6.91
C ALA A 522 -1.11 -3.43 5.74
N LEU A 523 -0.69 -2.40 4.97
CA LEU A 523 0.25 -2.60 3.87
C LEU A 523 1.64 -2.99 4.38
N ALA A 524 2.11 -2.33 5.45
CA ALA A 524 3.36 -2.69 6.11
C ALA A 524 3.31 -4.13 6.63
N LEU A 525 2.21 -4.52 7.26
CA LEU A 525 2.02 -5.87 7.79
C LEU A 525 2.03 -6.92 6.68
N GLN A 526 1.41 -6.64 5.52
CA GLN A 526 1.49 -7.53 4.36
C GLN A 526 2.93 -7.78 3.94
N PHE A 527 3.69 -6.73 3.73
CA PHE A 527 5.09 -6.85 3.33
C PHE A 527 5.95 -7.56 4.38
N LEU A 528 5.62 -7.38 5.64
CA LEU A 528 6.35 -7.91 6.77
C LEU A 528 6.17 -9.42 6.96
N VAL A 529 4.93 -9.88 6.90
CA VAL A 529 4.54 -11.20 7.43
C VAL A 529 4.22 -12.20 6.30
N LEU A 530 3.68 -11.73 5.16
CA LEU A 530 3.29 -12.64 4.08
C LEU A 530 4.44 -13.49 3.51
N PRO A 531 5.67 -12.98 3.31
CA PRO A 531 6.78 -13.82 2.85
C PRO A 531 7.09 -15.00 3.76
N MET A 532 6.72 -14.90 5.05
CA MET A 532 6.87 -16.00 6.03
C MET A 532 5.64 -16.90 6.07
N LEU A 533 4.42 -16.34 5.96
CA LEU A 533 3.18 -17.08 6.11
C LEU A 533 2.75 -17.84 4.86
N ILE A 534 3.05 -17.33 3.66
CA ILE A 534 2.68 -17.98 2.40
C ILE A 534 3.28 -19.39 2.29
N PRO A 535 4.59 -19.63 2.54
CA PRO A 535 5.13 -20.98 2.53
C PRO A 535 4.49 -21.92 3.57
N ILE A 536 4.09 -21.36 4.73
CA ILE A 536 3.37 -22.15 5.76
C ILE A 536 1.99 -22.56 5.21
N ALA A 537 1.24 -21.61 4.63
CA ALA A 537 -0.05 -21.89 4.03
C ALA A 537 0.05 -22.99 2.94
N MET A 538 1.08 -22.92 2.08
CA MET A 538 1.36 -23.94 1.06
C MET A 538 1.63 -25.31 1.66
N GLN A 539 2.41 -25.38 2.73
CA GLN A 539 2.75 -26.66 3.40
C GLN A 539 1.51 -27.37 3.98
N PHE A 540 0.53 -26.58 4.45
CA PHE A 540 -0.74 -27.11 4.96
C PHE A 540 -1.83 -27.27 3.88
N GLY A 541 -1.49 -27.09 2.59
CA GLY A 541 -2.43 -27.23 1.48
C GLY A 541 -3.54 -26.16 1.46
N ILE A 542 -3.31 -25.00 2.05
CA ILE A 542 -4.26 -23.90 2.08
C ILE A 542 -4.22 -23.18 0.72
N ASP A 543 -5.39 -23.00 0.11
CA ASP A 543 -5.53 -22.25 -1.15
C ASP A 543 -5.04 -20.80 -0.96
N LEU A 544 -4.12 -20.35 -1.84
CA LEU A 544 -3.47 -19.06 -1.67
C LEU A 544 -4.38 -17.89 -2.05
N VAL A 545 -5.37 -18.08 -2.92
CA VAL A 545 -6.38 -17.04 -3.23
C VAL A 545 -7.26 -16.81 -2.01
N PHE A 546 -7.74 -17.90 -1.39
CA PHE A 546 -8.47 -17.82 -0.13
C PHE A 546 -7.64 -17.16 0.96
N PHE A 547 -6.38 -17.58 1.11
CA PHE A 547 -5.47 -17.07 2.12
C PHE A 547 -5.23 -15.56 1.97
N GLY A 548 -5.08 -15.09 0.73
CA GLY A 548 -4.90 -13.66 0.43
C GLY A 548 -6.10 -12.80 0.83
N VAL A 549 -7.29 -13.26 0.54
CA VAL A 549 -8.54 -12.54 0.89
C VAL A 549 -8.77 -12.56 2.40
N MET A 550 -8.57 -13.71 3.05
CA MET A 550 -8.71 -13.87 4.50
C MET A 550 -7.72 -12.97 5.24
N THR A 551 -6.45 -12.98 4.87
CA THR A 551 -5.42 -12.14 5.50
C THR A 551 -5.69 -10.66 5.25
N THR A 552 -6.16 -10.28 4.07
CA THR A 552 -6.56 -8.89 3.77
C THR A 552 -7.68 -8.43 4.70
N LEU A 553 -8.76 -9.20 4.84
CA LEU A 553 -9.85 -8.86 5.77
C LEU A 553 -9.35 -8.76 7.21
N ASN A 554 -8.51 -9.70 7.65
CA ASN A 554 -7.94 -9.71 8.98
C ASN A 554 -7.13 -8.44 9.27
N MET A 555 -6.24 -8.04 8.35
CA MET A 555 -5.44 -6.83 8.48
C MET A 555 -6.30 -5.56 8.47
N MET A 556 -7.42 -5.57 7.74
CA MET A 556 -8.40 -4.47 7.78
C MET A 556 -9.09 -4.37 9.14
N ILE A 557 -9.33 -5.48 9.84
CA ILE A 557 -9.79 -5.43 11.23
C ILE A 557 -8.72 -4.81 12.13
N GLY A 558 -7.46 -5.12 11.91
CA GLY A 558 -6.33 -4.57 12.65
C GLY A 558 -6.32 -3.03 12.63
N ILE A 559 -6.52 -2.40 11.47
CA ILE A 559 -6.54 -0.93 11.36
C ILE A 559 -7.75 -0.26 12.05
N LEU A 560 -8.74 -1.03 12.48
CA LEU A 560 -9.88 -0.57 13.28
C LEU A 560 -9.71 -0.84 14.77
N THR A 561 -8.68 -1.61 15.16
CA THR A 561 -8.55 -2.13 16.53
C THR A 561 -7.54 -1.31 17.32
N PRO A 562 -7.89 -0.80 18.53
CA PRO A 562 -6.94 -0.15 19.41
C PRO A 562 -5.76 -1.08 19.77
N PRO A 563 -4.55 -0.53 20.10
CA PRO A 563 -4.28 0.85 20.49
C PRO A 563 -3.95 1.80 19.32
N MET A 564 -3.45 1.30 18.17
CA MET A 564 -3.03 2.18 17.08
C MET A 564 -4.18 2.45 16.10
N GLY A 565 -4.80 1.41 15.53
CA GLY A 565 -5.95 1.52 14.64
C GLY A 565 -5.89 2.68 13.65
N MET A 566 -5.03 2.62 12.62
CA MET A 566 -4.74 3.74 11.72
C MET A 566 -6.00 4.43 11.16
N ALA A 567 -7.05 3.67 10.83
CA ALA A 567 -8.30 4.23 10.33
C ALA A 567 -9.01 5.08 11.40
N LEU A 568 -8.89 4.73 12.69
CA LEU A 568 -9.47 5.50 13.79
C LEU A 568 -8.86 6.90 13.88
N PHE A 569 -7.54 7.01 13.68
CA PHE A 569 -6.84 8.30 13.69
C PHE A 569 -7.20 9.16 12.48
N VAL A 570 -7.30 8.56 11.29
CA VAL A 570 -7.70 9.27 10.07
C VAL A 570 -9.12 9.81 10.22
N VAL A 571 -10.07 8.98 10.65
CA VAL A 571 -11.47 9.37 10.85
C VAL A 571 -11.60 10.42 11.96
N ALA A 572 -10.87 10.28 13.07
CA ALA A 572 -10.85 11.26 14.15
C ALA A 572 -10.38 12.64 13.65
N ARG A 573 -9.32 12.66 12.83
CA ARG A 573 -8.79 13.89 12.24
C ARG A 573 -9.77 14.52 11.26
N VAL A 574 -10.34 13.73 10.35
CA VAL A 574 -11.29 14.20 9.32
C VAL A 574 -12.59 14.67 9.95
N GLY A 575 -13.07 13.96 10.97
CA GLY A 575 -14.28 14.33 11.71
C GLY A 575 -14.09 15.39 12.78
N ASN A 576 -12.83 15.84 12.99
CA ASN A 576 -12.48 16.78 14.08
C ASN A 576 -13.02 16.32 15.44
N MET A 577 -12.77 15.04 15.78
CA MET A 577 -13.20 14.40 17.01
C MET A 577 -12.05 13.64 17.67
N SER A 578 -12.23 13.22 18.95
CA SER A 578 -11.19 12.43 19.63
C SER A 578 -11.13 10.99 19.10
N VAL A 579 -9.93 10.41 19.07
CA VAL A 579 -9.74 8.99 18.72
C VAL A 579 -10.57 8.09 19.64
N SER A 580 -10.64 8.42 20.94
CA SER A 580 -11.47 7.68 21.90
C SER A 580 -12.96 7.68 21.54
N THR A 581 -13.48 8.78 20.98
CA THR A 581 -14.86 8.87 20.49
C THR A 581 -15.09 7.90 19.33
N VAL A 582 -14.20 7.92 18.33
CA VAL A 582 -14.28 6.99 17.18
C VAL A 582 -14.16 5.54 17.63
N THR A 583 -13.21 5.26 18.55
CA THR A 583 -13.02 3.92 19.10
C THR A 583 -14.26 3.37 19.78
N LYS A 584 -14.94 4.17 20.61
CA LYS A 584 -16.19 3.75 21.26
C LYS A 584 -17.28 3.44 20.23
N GLY A 585 -17.37 4.25 19.19
CA GLY A 585 -18.36 4.10 18.14
C GLY A 585 -18.13 2.91 17.22
N VAL A 586 -16.88 2.51 16.98
CA VAL A 586 -16.55 1.38 16.09
C VAL A 586 -16.80 0.01 16.75
N LEU A 587 -16.70 -0.09 18.09
CA LEU A 587 -16.81 -1.37 18.80
C LEU A 587 -18.03 -2.23 18.42
N PRO A 588 -19.27 -1.70 18.32
CA PRO A 588 -20.40 -2.50 17.87
C PRO A 588 -20.23 -3.06 16.45
N PHE A 589 -19.59 -2.29 15.56
CA PHE A 589 -19.41 -2.64 14.16
C PHE A 589 -18.26 -3.64 13.95
N LEU A 590 -17.32 -3.78 14.89
CA LEU A 590 -16.31 -4.83 14.86
C LEU A 590 -16.93 -6.23 14.96
N ILE A 591 -18.03 -6.39 15.71
CA ILE A 591 -18.68 -7.69 15.90
C ILE A 591 -19.03 -8.36 14.56
N PRO A 592 -19.85 -7.72 13.66
CA PRO A 592 -20.21 -8.35 12.40
C PRO A 592 -19.00 -8.57 11.47
N ILE A 593 -17.96 -7.74 11.55
CA ILE A 593 -16.73 -7.92 10.76
C ILE A 593 -15.98 -9.16 11.25
N PHE A 594 -15.81 -9.34 12.57
CA PHE A 594 -15.23 -10.55 13.15
C PHE A 594 -16.04 -11.80 12.82
N VAL A 595 -17.36 -11.73 12.86
CA VAL A 595 -18.23 -12.85 12.46
C VAL A 595 -17.98 -13.20 11.00
N THR A 596 -17.84 -12.22 10.12
CA THR A 596 -17.49 -12.46 8.70
C THR A 596 -16.12 -13.14 8.55
N LEU A 597 -15.09 -12.67 9.28
CA LEU A 597 -13.78 -13.31 9.28
C LEU A 597 -13.84 -14.78 9.72
N VAL A 598 -14.57 -15.07 10.80
CA VAL A 598 -14.75 -16.45 11.31
C VAL A 598 -15.49 -17.30 10.28
N LEU A 599 -16.57 -16.79 9.68
CA LEU A 599 -17.35 -17.50 8.67
C LEU A 599 -16.50 -17.89 7.46
N ILE A 600 -15.73 -16.95 6.90
CA ILE A 600 -14.87 -17.26 5.73
C ILE A 600 -13.72 -18.19 6.11
N THR A 601 -13.19 -18.11 7.34
CA THR A 601 -12.13 -19.00 7.82
C THR A 601 -12.62 -20.45 7.95
N ILE A 602 -13.83 -20.65 8.46
CA ILE A 602 -14.43 -21.98 8.61
C ILE A 602 -14.92 -22.55 7.26
N PHE A 603 -15.40 -21.69 6.38
CA PHE A 603 -15.95 -22.07 5.07
C PHE A 603 -15.20 -21.41 3.92
N PRO A 604 -13.98 -21.87 3.58
CA PRO A 604 -13.17 -21.30 2.49
C PRO A 604 -13.87 -21.27 1.13
N SER A 605 -14.79 -22.21 0.90
CA SER A 605 -15.59 -22.31 -0.31
C SER A 605 -16.44 -21.06 -0.58
N ILE A 606 -16.80 -20.28 0.43
CA ILE A 606 -17.50 -18.98 0.26
C ILE A 606 -16.68 -18.05 -0.64
N ILE A 607 -15.35 -18.07 -0.49
CA ILE A 607 -14.43 -17.22 -1.25
C ILE A 607 -14.04 -17.89 -2.58
N THR A 608 -13.71 -19.18 -2.57
CA THR A 608 -13.09 -19.87 -3.71
C THR A 608 -14.10 -20.33 -4.76
N PHE A 609 -15.40 -20.43 -4.43
CA PHE A 609 -16.41 -20.95 -5.33
C PHE A 609 -16.52 -20.15 -6.65
N ILE A 610 -16.67 -18.82 -6.54
CA ILE A 610 -16.83 -17.96 -7.74
C ILE A 610 -15.54 -17.87 -8.56
N PRO A 611 -14.34 -17.64 -7.98
CA PRO A 611 -13.09 -17.66 -8.74
C PRO A 611 -12.85 -18.95 -9.49
N ASN A 612 -13.08 -20.10 -8.85
CA ASN A 612 -12.87 -21.41 -9.47
C ASN A 612 -13.89 -21.73 -10.58
N LEU A 613 -15.09 -21.13 -10.52
CA LEU A 613 -16.10 -21.24 -11.57
C LEU A 613 -15.77 -20.39 -12.81
N LEU A 614 -15.24 -19.18 -12.60
CA LEU A 614 -15.01 -18.18 -13.66
C LEU A 614 -13.63 -18.27 -14.28
N ILE A 615 -12.63 -18.65 -13.51
CA ILE A 615 -11.22 -18.77 -13.95
C ILE A 615 -10.71 -20.12 -13.42
N PRO A 616 -10.93 -21.21 -14.19
CA PRO A 616 -10.53 -22.56 -13.79
C PRO A 616 -9.02 -22.75 -13.64
#